data_0a33cc8b665b784627afd8f6dd444165
#
_entry.id   0a33cc8b665b784627afd8f6dd444165
#
_cell.length_a   1.000
_cell.length_b   1.000
_cell.length_c   1.000
_cell.angle_alpha   90.00
_cell.angle_beta   90.00
_cell.angle_gamma   90.00
#
_symmetry.space_group_name_H-M   'P 1'
#
loop_
_entity.id
_entity.type
_entity.pdbx_description
1 polymer ?
#
loop_
_entity_poly.entity_id
_entity_poly.type
_entity_poly.pdbx_seq_one_letter_code
_entity_poly.pdbx_strand_id
1 'polypeptide(L)'
;QRVSKEAFSDYCKAIARDRRIYNWEDMKIYLTENFGLFTHIPVSEAEESRLKSLFEAAIVMRNSEDQKTLYATFNSFAVEVFRLVNDAAGIGFTTMSHTGNPVPVFAVGVGAENFTHLNNNCNLPRLILQAAGL
;
A
#
# COMPACT_ATOMS: atom_id res chain seq x y z
N GLN A 1 -8.13 2.60 -12.24
CA GLN A 1 -7.70 1.58 -11.26
C GLN A 1 -8.86 0.63 -10.96
N ARG A 2 -8.66 -0.68 -11.16
CA ARG A 2 -9.67 -1.73 -10.95
C ARG A 2 -9.38 -2.59 -9.71
N VAL A 3 -8.18 -2.52 -9.17
CA VAL A 3 -7.67 -3.39 -8.11
C VAL A 3 -7.11 -2.54 -6.96
N SER A 4 -7.44 -2.87 -5.71
CA SER A 4 -6.87 -2.22 -4.53
C SER A 4 -5.42 -2.64 -4.29
N LYS A 5 -4.71 -1.90 -3.45
CA LYS A 5 -3.32 -2.23 -3.06
C LYS A 5 -3.25 -3.60 -2.39
N GLU A 6 -4.19 -3.90 -1.52
CA GLU A 6 -4.27 -5.17 -0.80
C GLU A 6 -4.49 -6.33 -1.77
N ALA A 7 -5.47 -6.21 -2.67
CA ALA A 7 -5.76 -7.25 -3.67
C ALA A 7 -4.58 -7.45 -4.63
N PHE A 8 -3.87 -6.38 -5.00
CA PHE A 8 -2.65 -6.48 -5.80
C PHE A 8 -1.51 -7.16 -5.02
N SER A 9 -1.33 -6.80 -3.76
CA SER A 9 -0.32 -7.46 -2.90
C SER A 9 -0.61 -8.95 -2.74
N ASP A 10 -1.88 -9.33 -2.58
CA ASP A 10 -2.28 -10.74 -2.48
C ASP A 10 -2.11 -11.49 -3.80
N TYR A 11 -2.38 -10.85 -4.92
CA TYR A 11 -2.05 -11.38 -6.24
C TYR A 11 -0.55 -11.63 -6.38
N CYS A 12 0.30 -10.66 -6.03
CA CYS A 12 1.76 -10.82 -6.06
C CYS A 12 2.23 -11.97 -5.17
N LYS A 13 1.67 -12.11 -3.97
CA LYS A 13 1.98 -13.25 -3.08
C LYS A 13 1.53 -14.59 -3.69
N ALA A 14 0.37 -14.62 -4.33
CA ALA A 14 -0.15 -15.82 -4.97
C ALA A 14 0.76 -16.29 -6.11
N ILE A 15 1.16 -15.39 -7.03
CA ILE A 15 2.05 -15.74 -8.14
C ILE A 15 3.46 -16.13 -7.68
N ALA A 16 3.96 -15.51 -6.58
CA ALA A 16 5.25 -15.90 -6.02
C ALA A 16 5.23 -17.27 -5.35
N ARG A 17 4.09 -17.71 -4.82
CA ARG A 17 3.90 -19.08 -4.26
C ARG A 17 3.66 -20.11 -5.36
N ASP A 18 3.06 -19.70 -6.45
CA ASP A 18 2.85 -20.56 -7.61
C ASP A 18 4.21 -20.87 -8.26
N ARG A 19 4.46 -22.15 -8.57
CA ARG A 19 5.69 -22.59 -9.22
C ARG A 19 5.73 -22.25 -10.72
N ARG A 20 4.69 -21.63 -11.26
CA ARG A 20 4.71 -21.13 -12.63
C ARG A 20 5.75 -20.02 -12.76
N ILE A 21 6.39 -20.00 -13.91
CA ILE A 21 7.34 -18.94 -14.24
C ILE A 21 6.51 -17.76 -14.72
N TYR A 22 6.39 -16.76 -13.86
CA TYR A 22 5.87 -15.45 -14.27
C TYR A 22 7.02 -14.63 -14.83
N ASN A 23 6.82 -14.05 -15.99
CA ASN A 23 7.77 -13.14 -16.61
C ASN A 23 7.30 -11.69 -16.48
N TRP A 24 8.19 -10.77 -16.80
CA TRP A 24 7.89 -9.34 -16.74
C TRP A 24 6.75 -8.94 -17.69
N GLU A 25 6.67 -9.53 -18.87
CA GLU A 25 5.66 -9.19 -19.88
C GLU A 25 4.25 -9.53 -19.38
N ASP A 26 4.06 -10.66 -18.72
CA ASP A 26 2.78 -11.02 -18.10
C ASP A 26 2.39 -10.01 -17.01
N MET A 27 3.35 -9.61 -16.18
CA MET A 27 3.12 -8.58 -15.16
C MET A 27 2.80 -7.22 -15.80
N LYS A 28 3.48 -6.84 -16.87
CA LYS A 28 3.24 -5.61 -17.60
C LYS A 28 1.82 -5.56 -18.17
N ILE A 29 1.34 -6.66 -18.74
CA ILE A 29 -0.05 -6.80 -19.20
C ILE A 29 -1.01 -6.58 -18.03
N TYR A 30 -0.77 -7.26 -16.91
CA TYR A 30 -1.60 -7.11 -15.70
C TYR A 30 -1.66 -5.65 -15.21
N LEU A 31 -0.51 -4.97 -15.15
CA LEU A 31 -0.40 -3.56 -14.74
C LEU A 31 -1.15 -2.63 -15.71
N THR A 32 -1.08 -2.93 -17.00
CA THR A 32 -1.79 -2.18 -18.04
C THR A 32 -3.30 -2.31 -17.88
N GLU A 33 -3.81 -3.52 -17.73
CA GLU A 33 -5.25 -3.81 -17.66
C GLU A 33 -5.90 -3.30 -16.37
N ASN A 34 -5.19 -3.39 -15.23
CA ASN A 34 -5.77 -3.11 -13.93
C ASN A 34 -5.47 -1.70 -13.42
N PHE A 35 -4.37 -1.10 -13.84
CA PHE A 35 -3.92 0.22 -13.37
C PHE A 35 -3.81 1.26 -14.49
N GLY A 36 -3.81 0.84 -15.75
CA GLY A 36 -3.65 1.73 -16.90
C GLY A 36 -2.21 2.18 -17.14
N LEU A 37 -1.23 1.59 -16.46
CA LEU A 37 0.19 1.86 -16.71
C LEU A 37 0.55 1.46 -18.14
N PHE A 38 1.51 2.16 -18.74
CA PHE A 38 1.99 1.99 -20.12
C PHE A 38 0.99 2.37 -21.23
N THR A 39 -0.27 2.69 -20.87
CA THR A 39 -1.29 3.12 -21.86
C THR A 39 -1.91 4.46 -21.49
N HIS A 40 -2.63 4.54 -20.38
CA HIS A 40 -3.26 5.77 -19.88
C HIS A 40 -2.31 6.58 -19.01
N ILE A 41 -1.45 5.89 -18.28
CA ILE A 41 -0.39 6.48 -17.45
C ILE A 41 0.94 6.17 -18.15
N PRO A 42 1.62 7.20 -18.70
CA PRO A 42 2.93 7.00 -19.31
C PRO A 42 3.93 6.55 -18.23
N VAL A 43 4.75 5.58 -18.58
CA VAL A 43 5.84 5.05 -17.74
C VAL A 43 7.13 5.22 -18.52
N SER A 44 8.09 5.94 -17.97
CA SER A 44 9.40 6.14 -18.56
C SER A 44 10.24 4.86 -18.53
N GLU A 45 11.26 4.78 -19.37
CA GLU A 45 12.21 3.64 -19.39
C GLU A 45 12.87 3.42 -18.02
N ALA A 46 13.19 4.50 -17.31
CA ALA A 46 13.78 4.42 -15.97
C ALA A 46 12.81 3.84 -14.96
N GLU A 47 11.55 4.24 -15.01
CA GLU A 47 10.48 3.70 -14.14
C GLU A 47 10.17 2.24 -14.47
N GLU A 48 10.10 1.89 -15.75
CA GLU A 48 9.93 0.50 -16.17
C GLU A 48 11.08 -0.38 -15.69
N SER A 49 12.32 0.07 -15.85
CA SER A 49 13.51 -0.63 -15.36
C SER A 49 13.45 -0.84 -13.84
N ARG A 50 13.03 0.18 -13.10
CA ARG A 50 12.85 0.10 -11.64
C ARG A 50 11.75 -0.88 -11.26
N LEU A 51 10.59 -0.82 -11.89
CA LEU A 51 9.48 -1.75 -11.66
C LEU A 51 9.92 -3.19 -11.93
N LYS A 52 10.62 -3.42 -13.05
CA LYS A 52 11.13 -4.74 -13.43
C LYS A 52 12.10 -5.29 -12.40
N SER A 53 13.04 -4.48 -11.92
CA SER A 53 13.99 -4.88 -10.89
C SER A 53 13.29 -5.26 -9.57
N LEU A 54 12.29 -4.49 -9.16
CA LEU A 54 11.49 -4.79 -7.97
C LEU A 54 10.63 -6.04 -8.15
N PHE A 55 10.07 -6.26 -9.34
CA PHE A 55 9.33 -7.46 -9.68
C PHE A 55 10.23 -8.71 -9.65
N GLU A 56 11.41 -8.64 -10.25
CA GLU A 56 12.38 -9.73 -10.26
C GLU A 56 12.80 -10.09 -8.83
N ALA A 57 13.11 -9.10 -8.00
CA ALA A 57 13.44 -9.32 -6.59
C ALA A 57 12.27 -9.96 -5.82
N ALA A 58 11.04 -9.50 -6.05
CA ALA A 58 9.86 -9.97 -5.33
C ALA A 58 9.40 -11.38 -5.74
N ILE A 59 9.50 -11.72 -7.01
CA ILE A 59 8.81 -12.88 -7.58
C ILE A 59 9.79 -13.95 -8.10
N VAL A 60 10.88 -13.53 -8.72
CA VAL A 60 11.84 -14.44 -9.35
C VAL A 60 12.89 -14.91 -8.37
N MET A 61 13.43 -14.02 -7.53
CA MET A 61 14.48 -14.33 -6.55
C MET A 61 13.92 -14.99 -5.28
N ARG A 62 13.20 -16.06 -5.41
CA ARG A 62 12.58 -16.84 -4.34
C ARG A 62 13.55 -17.40 -3.28
N ASN A 63 14.81 -17.02 -3.29
CA ASN A 63 15.87 -17.64 -2.50
C ASN A 63 16.02 -17.07 -1.10
N SER A 64 15.05 -16.38 -0.54
CA SER A 64 15.19 -15.97 0.85
C SER A 64 14.42 -16.90 1.75
N GLU A 65 15.13 -17.62 2.57
CA GLU A 65 14.64 -18.29 3.77
C GLU A 65 14.02 -17.30 4.77
N ASP A 66 14.14 -16.01 4.50
CA ASP A 66 13.69 -14.94 5.37
C ASP A 66 12.35 -14.36 4.87
N GLN A 67 11.26 -14.79 5.51
CA GLN A 67 9.92 -14.27 5.24
C GLN A 67 9.83 -12.73 5.35
N LYS A 68 10.67 -12.12 6.18
CA LYS A 68 10.71 -10.67 6.33
C LYS A 68 11.23 -9.98 5.06
N THR A 69 12.27 -10.52 4.44
CA THR A 69 12.80 -10.01 3.18
C THR A 69 11.79 -10.16 2.05
N LEU A 70 11.10 -11.28 1.98
CA LEU A 70 10.04 -11.52 1.01
C LEU A 70 8.91 -10.48 1.15
N TYR A 71 8.43 -10.25 2.36
CA TYR A 71 7.38 -9.26 2.60
C TYR A 71 7.82 -7.83 2.29
N ALA A 72 9.04 -7.46 2.65
CA ALA A 72 9.58 -6.14 2.35
C ALA A 72 9.69 -5.91 0.83
N THR A 73 10.17 -6.91 0.08
CA THR A 73 10.32 -6.82 -1.37
C THR A 73 8.98 -6.70 -2.08
N PHE A 74 7.99 -7.48 -1.70
CA PHE A 74 6.62 -7.36 -2.22
C PHE A 74 6.03 -6.00 -1.94
N ASN A 75 6.19 -5.52 -0.72
CA ASN A 75 5.68 -4.21 -0.34
C ASN A 75 6.32 -3.11 -1.19
N SER A 76 7.61 -3.19 -1.47
CA SER A 76 8.34 -2.23 -2.30
C SER A 76 7.85 -2.20 -3.75
N PHE A 77 7.57 -3.36 -4.37
CA PHE A 77 7.00 -3.43 -5.71
C PHE A 77 5.60 -2.81 -5.76
N ALA A 78 4.71 -3.22 -4.85
CA ALA A 78 3.37 -2.66 -4.76
C ALA A 78 3.40 -1.14 -4.49
N VAL A 79 4.27 -0.68 -3.60
CA VAL A 79 4.45 0.74 -3.29
C VAL A 79 4.83 1.52 -4.55
N GLU A 80 5.77 1.01 -5.37
CA GLU A 80 6.19 1.69 -6.59
C GLU A 80 5.08 1.76 -7.64
N VAL A 81 4.33 0.67 -7.83
CA VAL A 81 3.15 0.66 -8.72
C VAL A 81 2.15 1.73 -8.29
N PHE A 82 1.81 1.78 -6.99
CA PHE A 82 0.86 2.77 -6.49
C PHE A 82 1.41 4.18 -6.45
N ARG A 83 2.73 4.36 -6.33
CA ARG A 83 3.36 5.67 -6.49
C ARG A 83 3.06 6.24 -7.88
N LEU A 84 3.30 5.48 -8.93
CA LEU A 84 3.04 5.91 -10.31
C LEU A 84 1.55 6.25 -10.55
N VAL A 85 0.65 5.43 -10.02
CA VAL A 85 -0.80 5.68 -10.13
C VAL A 85 -1.20 6.95 -9.38
N ASN A 86 -0.67 7.16 -8.19
CA ASN A 86 -0.97 8.35 -7.38
C ASN A 86 -0.38 9.61 -8.01
N ASP A 87 0.86 9.56 -8.48
CA ASP A 87 1.51 10.69 -9.16
C ASP A 87 0.70 11.13 -10.38
N ALA A 88 0.20 10.17 -11.18
CA ALA A 88 -0.67 10.47 -12.32
C ALA A 88 -2.02 11.09 -11.90
N ALA A 89 -2.49 10.80 -10.68
CA ALA A 89 -3.69 11.40 -10.11
C ALA A 89 -3.42 12.74 -9.38
N GLY A 90 -2.17 13.20 -9.35
CA GLY A 90 -1.76 14.41 -8.61
C GLY A 90 -1.75 14.22 -7.08
N ILE A 91 -1.64 12.98 -6.61
CA ILE A 91 -1.62 12.63 -5.17
C ILE A 91 -0.20 12.25 -4.77
N GLY A 92 0.38 12.99 -3.83
CA GLY A 92 1.69 12.70 -3.24
C GLY A 92 1.59 12.29 -1.78
N PHE A 93 2.39 11.31 -1.38
CA PHE A 93 2.58 10.92 0.01
C PHE A 93 4.00 11.26 0.45
N THR A 94 4.13 12.00 1.55
CA THR A 94 5.44 12.41 2.09
C THR A 94 6.14 11.27 2.83
N THR A 95 5.39 10.23 3.22
CA THR A 95 5.92 9.06 3.93
C THR A 95 5.28 7.78 3.41
N MET A 96 6.04 6.70 3.45
CA MET A 96 5.61 5.37 2.99
C MET A 96 5.23 4.44 4.15
N SER A 97 5.30 4.93 5.38
CA SER A 97 5.02 4.17 6.60
C SER A 97 4.31 5.03 7.64
N HIS A 98 4.04 4.45 8.79
CA HIS A 98 3.45 5.17 9.92
C HIS A 98 4.26 6.40 10.31
N THR A 99 3.55 7.47 10.68
CA THR A 99 4.14 8.69 11.22
C THR A 99 3.69 8.88 12.66
N GLY A 100 4.49 9.61 13.43
CA GLY A 100 4.12 10.04 14.79
C GLY A 100 3.26 11.30 14.83
N ASN A 101 2.79 11.77 13.68
CA ASN A 101 1.97 12.99 13.63
C ASN A 101 0.58 12.74 14.21
N PRO A 102 0.04 13.69 14.98
CA PRO A 102 -1.35 13.64 15.44
C PRO A 102 -2.32 13.59 14.26
N VAL A 103 -3.39 12.82 14.42
CA VAL A 103 -4.52 12.80 13.49
C VAL A 103 -5.72 13.51 14.12
N PRO A 104 -6.53 14.27 13.37
CA PRO A 104 -7.70 14.92 13.92
C PRO A 104 -8.76 13.89 14.32
N VAL A 105 -9.38 14.14 15.48
CA VAL A 105 -10.56 13.40 15.95
C VAL A 105 -11.72 14.39 16.01
N PHE A 106 -12.83 14.02 15.40
CA PHE A 106 -14.06 14.79 15.43
C PHE A 106 -15.10 14.03 16.23
N ALA A 107 -15.71 14.69 17.22
CA ALA A 107 -16.78 14.13 18.02
C ALA A 107 -17.99 15.08 17.98
N VAL A 108 -19.19 14.50 17.86
CA VAL A 108 -20.47 15.22 17.83
C VAL A 108 -21.46 14.47 18.70
N GLY A 109 -22.21 15.17 19.53
CA GLY A 109 -23.22 14.62 20.40
C GLY A 109 -22.88 14.72 21.89
N VAL A 110 -23.63 14.02 22.70
CA VAL A 110 -23.44 13.96 24.17
C VAL A 110 -22.07 13.35 24.47
N GLY A 111 -21.30 14.01 25.33
CA GLY A 111 -19.94 13.55 25.69
C GLY A 111 -18.83 13.98 24.70
N ALA A 112 -19.16 14.73 23.64
CA ALA A 112 -18.17 15.23 22.68
C ALA A 112 -17.08 16.10 23.32
N GLU A 113 -17.39 16.77 24.42
CA GLU A 113 -16.47 17.57 25.22
C GLU A 113 -15.27 16.79 25.76
N ASN A 114 -15.41 15.48 25.92
CA ASN A 114 -14.32 14.59 26.36
C ASN A 114 -13.21 14.45 25.32
N PHE A 115 -13.46 14.83 24.05
CA PHE A 115 -12.54 14.66 22.92
C PHE A 115 -11.87 15.96 22.47
N THR A 116 -11.98 17.05 23.26
CA THR A 116 -11.51 18.39 22.89
C THR A 116 -10.01 18.59 23.01
N HIS A 117 -9.26 17.66 23.56
CA HIS A 117 -7.82 17.78 23.81
C HIS A 117 -7.01 16.76 23.01
N LEU A 118 -5.69 16.97 22.93
CA LEU A 118 -4.77 15.99 22.39
C LEU A 118 -4.82 14.72 23.26
N ASN A 119 -5.36 13.66 22.72
CA ASN A 119 -5.52 12.38 23.40
C ASN A 119 -4.61 11.33 22.78
N ASN A 120 -4.04 10.46 23.62
CA ASN A 120 -3.44 9.24 23.12
C ASN A 120 -4.54 8.28 22.65
N ASN A 121 -4.35 7.62 21.51
CA ASN A 121 -5.32 6.67 20.95
C ASN A 121 -5.70 5.54 21.93
N CYS A 122 -4.79 5.17 22.85
CA CYS A 122 -5.07 4.20 23.92
C CYS A 122 -6.15 4.67 24.89
N ASN A 123 -6.43 5.97 24.99
CA ASN A 123 -7.46 6.54 25.86
C ASN A 123 -8.84 6.58 25.19
N LEU A 124 -8.94 6.46 23.87
CA LEU A 124 -10.19 6.57 23.14
C LEU A 124 -11.28 5.60 23.64
N PRO A 125 -11.00 4.30 23.90
CA PRO A 125 -12.02 3.39 24.42
C PRO A 125 -12.62 3.88 25.75
N ARG A 126 -11.79 4.38 26.67
CA ARG A 126 -12.26 4.93 27.94
C ARG A 126 -13.13 6.17 27.76
N LEU A 127 -12.73 7.08 26.85
CA LEU A 127 -13.51 8.29 26.56
C LEU A 127 -14.86 7.95 25.93
N ILE A 128 -14.91 6.93 25.07
CA ILE A 128 -16.15 6.43 24.48
C ILE A 128 -17.08 5.86 25.56
N LEU A 129 -16.56 5.05 26.49
CA LEU A 129 -17.36 4.49 27.60
C LEU A 129 -17.89 5.60 28.48
N GLN A 130 -17.08 6.59 28.84
CA GLN A 130 -17.53 7.75 29.62
C GLN A 130 -18.64 8.53 28.89
N ALA A 131 -18.50 8.76 27.58
CA ALA A 131 -19.54 9.44 26.80
C ALA A 131 -20.85 8.62 26.72
N ALA A 132 -20.74 7.29 26.79
CA ALA A 132 -21.90 6.38 26.83
C ALA A 132 -22.53 6.23 28.25
N GLY A 133 -21.94 6.83 29.28
CA GLY A 133 -22.41 6.70 30.64
C GLY A 133 -22.06 5.35 31.29
N LEU A 134 -21.01 4.69 30.83
CA LEU A 134 -20.51 3.39 31.28
C LEU A 134 -19.20 3.52 32.06
#